data_f528ad056335b63f8f75a342b1956b61
#
_entry.id   f528ad056335b63f8f75a342b1956b61
#
_cell.length_a   1.000
_cell.length_b   1.000
_cell.length_c   1.000
_cell.angle_alpha   90.00
_cell.angle_beta   90.00
_cell.angle_gamma   90.00
#
_symmetry.space_group_name_H-M   'P 1'
#
loop_
_entity.id
_entity.type
_entity.pdbx_description
1 polymer ?
#
loop_
_entity_poly.entity_id
_entity_poly.type
_entity_poly.pdbx_seq_one_letter_code
_entity_poly.pdbx_strand_id
1 'polypeptide(L)'
;MAPVPRVDRRPPSRESLHYAQQRVSAIIVTRQADITDWVRRGFPKSQTPPDTDGGTACPITADGYFLTADHVVKNHTTHVVHVLYGRGRQLQIERGRVVWRDAKYDVALLHAPIATPTFYRFTSPMTPIPEGTSVFHGGLTTGLKPQFGALNTTIPAQSILTGAQPFRIDIPLQPGDSGGPILDARAQLIGINSSVEFLIPLETPIFTESSGVRPNVRKVMKIIERDRRR
;
A
#
# COMPACT_ATOMS: atom_id res chain seq x y z
N MET A 1 -28.13 14.59 15.47
CA MET A 1 -27.40 14.56 14.20
C MET A 1 -25.92 14.32 14.49
N ALA A 2 -25.29 13.36 13.85
CA ALA A 2 -23.84 13.21 13.92
C ALA A 2 -23.19 14.45 13.26
N PRO A 3 -22.11 15.01 13.84
CA PRO A 3 -21.44 16.17 13.25
C PRO A 3 -20.96 15.82 11.85
N VAL A 4 -21.21 16.71 10.89
CA VAL A 4 -20.68 16.57 9.51
C VAL A 4 -19.16 16.60 9.61
N PRO A 5 -18.45 15.59 9.13
CA PRO A 5 -17.00 15.54 9.19
C PRO A 5 -16.43 16.72 8.40
N ARG A 6 -15.50 17.45 9.01
CA ARG A 6 -14.82 18.56 8.35
C ARG A 6 -13.76 18.05 7.39
N VAL A 7 -13.70 18.67 6.21
CA VAL A 7 -12.63 18.41 5.23
C VAL A 7 -11.30 18.90 5.79
N ASP A 8 -10.31 18.01 5.89
CA ASP A 8 -8.95 18.39 6.28
C ASP A 8 -8.13 18.68 5.01
N ARG A 9 -7.85 19.94 4.77
CA ARG A 9 -7.06 20.42 3.62
C ARG A 9 -5.61 20.78 3.99
N ARG A 10 -5.18 20.44 5.18
CA ARG A 10 -3.80 20.74 5.60
C ARG A 10 -2.81 19.88 4.84
N PRO A 11 -1.68 20.45 4.40
CA PRO A 11 -0.58 19.64 3.88
C PRO A 11 0.04 18.82 5.02
N PRO A 12 0.65 17.65 4.74
CA PRO A 12 1.38 16.92 5.76
C PRO A 12 2.60 17.71 6.26
N SER A 13 2.88 17.57 7.55
CA SER A 13 4.08 18.16 8.15
C SER A 13 5.34 17.42 7.66
N ARG A 14 6.52 18.04 7.83
CA ARG A 14 7.81 17.37 7.56
C ARG A 14 7.97 16.08 8.38
N GLU A 15 7.48 16.07 9.61
CA GLU A 15 7.47 14.90 10.47
C GLU A 15 6.58 13.79 9.91
N SER A 16 5.36 14.12 9.44
CA SER A 16 4.46 13.17 8.78
C SER A 16 5.09 12.56 7.52
N LEU A 17 5.78 13.37 6.71
CA LEU A 17 6.49 12.90 5.53
C LEU A 17 7.63 11.95 5.89
N HIS A 18 8.44 12.33 6.88
CA HIS A 18 9.53 11.48 7.37
C HIS A 18 9.00 10.17 7.96
N TYR A 19 7.94 10.25 8.75
CA TYR A 19 7.23 9.08 9.29
C TYR A 19 6.79 8.12 8.17
N ALA A 20 6.19 8.64 7.11
CA ALA A 20 5.74 7.83 5.99
C ALA A 20 6.92 7.15 5.26
N GLN A 21 7.97 7.91 4.97
CA GLN A 21 9.13 7.41 4.24
C GLN A 21 9.85 6.24 4.93
N GLN A 22 9.85 6.18 6.26
CA GLN A 22 10.48 5.10 7.02
C GLN A 22 9.74 3.77 6.93
N ARG A 23 8.50 3.76 6.44
CA ARG A 23 7.57 2.61 6.48
C ARG A 23 7.29 1.99 5.12
N VAL A 24 7.77 2.59 4.05
CA VAL A 24 7.57 2.02 2.70
C VAL A 24 8.37 0.74 2.56
N SER A 25 7.70 -0.30 2.09
CA SER A 25 8.27 -1.63 1.86
C SER A 25 8.04 -2.05 0.42
N ALA A 26 8.92 -2.88 -0.11
CA ALA A 26 8.78 -3.47 -1.44
C ALA A 26 8.27 -4.89 -1.37
N ILE A 27 7.56 -5.29 -2.42
CA ILE A 27 7.26 -6.69 -2.71
C ILE A 27 7.83 -7.03 -4.07
N ILE A 28 8.49 -8.17 -4.15
CA ILE A 28 8.98 -8.77 -5.39
C ILE A 28 8.45 -10.19 -5.45
N VAL A 29 7.81 -10.51 -6.56
CA VAL A 29 7.21 -11.82 -6.82
C VAL A 29 7.93 -12.42 -8.03
N THR A 30 8.63 -13.54 -7.84
CA THR A 30 9.46 -14.17 -8.88
C THR A 30 9.59 -15.66 -8.62
N ARG A 31 9.95 -16.46 -9.64
CA ARG A 31 10.30 -17.89 -9.45
C ARG A 31 11.63 -18.08 -8.74
N GLN A 32 12.47 -17.08 -8.71
CA GLN A 32 13.78 -17.19 -8.07
C GLN A 32 13.63 -17.27 -6.54
N ALA A 33 14.22 -18.30 -5.96
CA ALA A 33 14.11 -18.57 -4.52
C ALA A 33 14.91 -17.60 -3.64
N ASP A 34 15.99 -17.04 -4.19
CA ASP A 34 16.85 -16.05 -3.52
C ASP A 34 17.16 -14.91 -4.48
N ILE A 35 16.84 -13.68 -4.06
CA ILE A 35 17.08 -12.45 -4.80
C ILE A 35 18.05 -11.51 -4.08
N THR A 36 18.67 -11.97 -3.02
CA THR A 36 19.50 -11.14 -2.13
C THR A 36 20.61 -10.41 -2.86
N ASP A 37 21.35 -11.12 -3.70
CA ASP A 37 22.46 -10.52 -4.45
C ASP A 37 21.98 -9.52 -5.51
N TRP A 38 20.87 -9.80 -6.18
CA TRP A 38 20.28 -8.87 -7.13
C TRP A 38 19.80 -7.57 -6.45
N VAL A 39 19.14 -7.70 -5.31
CA VAL A 39 18.69 -6.56 -4.50
C VAL A 39 19.88 -5.75 -3.97
N ARG A 40 20.91 -6.41 -3.41
CA ARG A 40 22.10 -5.74 -2.87
C ARG A 40 22.90 -4.99 -3.92
N ARG A 41 22.86 -5.42 -5.17
CA ARG A 41 23.47 -4.73 -6.33
C ARG A 41 22.60 -3.59 -6.87
N GLY A 42 21.49 -3.25 -6.23
CA GLY A 42 20.63 -2.13 -6.62
C GLY A 42 19.73 -2.41 -7.81
N PHE A 43 19.26 -3.66 -7.95
CA PHE A 43 18.29 -4.07 -8.98
C PHE A 43 18.77 -3.85 -10.43
N PRO A 44 19.94 -4.37 -10.83
CA PRO A 44 20.41 -4.17 -12.21
C PRO A 44 19.41 -4.77 -13.21
N LYS A 45 18.87 -3.93 -14.10
CA LYS A 45 17.82 -4.32 -15.07
C LYS A 45 18.22 -5.50 -15.96
N SER A 46 19.48 -5.55 -16.37
CA SER A 46 20.02 -6.66 -17.19
C SER A 46 20.05 -8.01 -16.47
N GLN A 47 19.84 -8.04 -15.16
CA GLN A 47 19.87 -9.21 -14.31
C GLN A 47 18.54 -9.44 -13.59
N THR A 48 17.48 -8.76 -14.02
CA THR A 48 16.13 -8.99 -13.47
C THR A 48 15.75 -10.45 -13.66
N PRO A 49 15.38 -11.18 -12.61
CA PRO A 49 14.92 -12.54 -12.74
C PRO A 49 13.71 -12.63 -13.68
N PRO A 50 13.60 -13.68 -14.50
CA PRO A 50 12.45 -13.87 -15.38
C PRO A 50 11.15 -13.95 -14.56
N ASP A 51 10.05 -13.56 -15.17
CA ASP A 51 8.71 -13.55 -14.57
C ASP A 51 8.66 -12.76 -13.23
N THR A 52 9.46 -11.67 -13.12
CA THR A 52 9.46 -10.82 -11.94
C THR A 52 8.34 -9.79 -12.03
N ASP A 53 7.51 -9.77 -11.02
CA ASP A 53 6.50 -8.74 -10.76
C ASP A 53 6.89 -7.99 -9.48
N GLY A 54 6.38 -6.79 -9.28
CA GLY A 54 6.72 -6.03 -8.10
C GLY A 54 5.73 -4.92 -7.78
N GLY A 55 5.79 -4.48 -6.54
CA GLY A 55 4.95 -3.41 -6.03
C GLY A 55 5.42 -2.91 -4.67
N THR A 56 4.60 -2.08 -4.10
CA THR A 56 4.80 -1.50 -2.77
C THR A 56 3.95 -2.23 -1.74
N ALA A 57 4.36 -2.21 -0.49
CA ALA A 57 3.60 -2.74 0.64
C ALA A 57 3.61 -1.79 1.83
N CYS A 58 2.59 -1.92 2.66
CA CYS A 58 2.38 -1.15 3.87
C CYS A 58 2.50 -2.05 5.10
N PRO A 59 3.57 -1.99 5.91
CA PRO A 59 3.59 -2.65 7.21
C PRO A 59 2.49 -2.05 8.10
N ILE A 60 1.68 -2.89 8.71
CA ILE A 60 0.52 -2.49 9.53
C ILE A 60 0.56 -3.01 10.97
N THR A 61 1.54 -3.81 11.30
CA THR A 61 1.82 -4.32 12.66
C THR A 61 3.31 -4.39 12.90
N ALA A 62 3.74 -4.53 14.16
CA ALA A 62 5.15 -4.64 14.53
C ALA A 62 5.78 -6.01 14.25
N ASP A 63 4.98 -7.02 13.96
CA ASP A 63 5.37 -8.42 13.78
C ASP A 63 5.23 -8.91 12.33
N GLY A 64 5.37 -7.99 11.36
CA GLY A 64 5.55 -8.36 9.95
C GLY A 64 4.28 -8.64 9.17
N TYR A 65 3.13 -8.05 9.49
CA TYR A 65 1.97 -8.05 8.61
C TYR A 65 1.96 -6.82 7.70
N PHE A 66 1.73 -7.06 6.41
CA PHE A 66 1.74 -6.05 5.35
C PHE A 66 0.47 -6.09 4.52
N LEU A 67 -0.01 -4.92 4.14
CA LEU A 67 -1.01 -4.78 3.08
C LEU A 67 -0.33 -4.47 1.74
N THR A 68 -0.89 -5.00 0.67
CA THR A 68 -0.53 -4.70 -0.72
C THR A 68 -1.73 -4.86 -1.63
N ALA A 69 -1.61 -4.48 -2.90
CA ALA A 69 -2.62 -4.79 -3.92
C ALA A 69 -2.61 -6.29 -4.26
N ASP A 70 -3.80 -6.86 -4.50
CA ASP A 70 -3.94 -8.29 -4.80
C ASP A 70 -3.25 -8.70 -6.09
N HIS A 71 -3.33 -7.85 -7.13
CA HIS A 71 -2.71 -8.14 -8.42
C HIS A 71 -1.18 -8.25 -8.32
N VAL A 72 -0.52 -7.61 -7.35
CA VAL A 72 0.93 -7.72 -7.12
C VAL A 72 1.32 -9.14 -6.71
N VAL A 73 0.45 -9.83 -5.97
CA VAL A 73 0.72 -11.18 -5.45
C VAL A 73 -0.12 -12.27 -6.12
N LYS A 74 -0.73 -11.98 -7.27
CA LYS A 74 -1.61 -12.93 -7.98
C LYS A 74 -0.93 -14.29 -8.26
N ASN A 75 0.36 -14.28 -8.52
CA ASN A 75 1.16 -15.46 -8.85
C ASN A 75 1.79 -16.17 -7.63
N HIS A 76 1.39 -15.83 -6.41
CA HIS A 76 1.97 -16.33 -5.15
C HIS A 76 1.97 -17.87 -4.99
N THR A 77 1.14 -18.61 -5.73
CA THR A 77 1.08 -20.07 -5.69
C THR A 77 2.20 -20.75 -6.50
N THR A 78 2.77 -20.05 -7.47
CA THR A 78 3.81 -20.55 -8.36
C THR A 78 5.13 -19.78 -8.25
N HIS A 79 5.12 -18.66 -7.55
CA HIS A 79 6.26 -17.75 -7.37
C HIS A 79 6.51 -17.51 -5.89
N VAL A 80 7.75 -17.19 -5.56
CA VAL A 80 8.12 -16.75 -4.22
C VAL A 80 7.79 -15.27 -4.06
N VAL A 81 7.13 -14.93 -2.97
CA VAL A 81 6.88 -13.54 -2.59
C VAL A 81 8.02 -13.12 -1.66
N HIS A 82 8.80 -12.13 -2.06
CA HIS A 82 9.84 -11.53 -1.24
C HIS A 82 9.35 -10.19 -0.71
N VAL A 83 9.47 -9.99 0.59
CA VAL A 83 9.17 -8.73 1.28
C VAL A 83 10.47 -8.05 1.64
N LEU A 84 10.64 -6.82 1.21
CA LEU A 84 11.81 -5.99 1.47
C LEU A 84 11.40 -4.88 2.43
N TYR A 85 12.01 -4.85 3.62
CA TYR A 85 11.73 -3.86 4.66
C TYR A 85 13.02 -3.23 5.18
N GLY A 86 12.98 -1.92 5.44
CA GLY A 86 14.15 -1.17 5.86
C GLY A 86 14.96 -0.61 4.69
N ARG A 87 16.13 -0.03 4.97
CA ARG A 87 16.98 0.63 3.97
C ARG A 87 18.46 0.45 4.27
N GLY A 88 19.27 0.54 3.22
CA GLY A 88 20.72 0.47 3.32
C GLY A 88 21.18 -0.79 4.07
N ARG A 89 21.98 -0.63 5.12
CA ARG A 89 22.48 -1.76 5.93
C ARG A 89 21.41 -2.46 6.76
N GLN A 90 20.25 -1.83 6.97
CA GLN A 90 19.12 -2.40 7.71
C GLN A 90 18.08 -3.05 6.81
N LEU A 91 18.33 -3.13 5.49
CA LEU A 91 17.43 -3.78 4.56
C LEU A 91 17.35 -5.28 4.88
N GLN A 92 16.16 -5.74 5.19
CA GLN A 92 15.81 -7.14 5.39
C GLN A 92 15.06 -7.63 4.16
N ILE A 93 15.32 -8.86 3.75
CA ILE A 93 14.68 -9.52 2.62
C ILE A 93 14.22 -10.88 3.14
N GLU A 94 12.90 -11.06 3.21
CA GLU A 94 12.32 -12.28 3.74
C GLU A 94 11.21 -12.81 2.84
N ARG A 95 10.93 -14.11 2.93
CA ARG A 95 9.81 -14.72 2.23
C ARG A 95 8.51 -14.34 2.91
N GLY A 96 7.61 -13.74 2.12
CA GLY A 96 6.27 -13.43 2.53
C GLY A 96 5.29 -14.57 2.24
N ARG A 97 4.38 -14.80 3.17
CA ARG A 97 3.24 -15.70 3.02
C ARG A 97 1.98 -14.89 2.82
N VAL A 98 1.18 -15.24 1.83
CA VAL A 98 -0.14 -14.64 1.63
C VAL A 98 -1.09 -15.23 2.69
N VAL A 99 -1.58 -14.36 3.58
CA VAL A 99 -2.50 -14.71 4.68
C VAL A 99 -3.94 -14.64 4.24
N TRP A 100 -4.27 -13.64 3.45
CA TRP A 100 -5.62 -13.40 2.94
C TRP A 100 -5.58 -12.53 1.67
N ARG A 101 -6.56 -12.74 0.81
CA ARG A 101 -6.76 -11.99 -0.44
C ARG A 101 -8.22 -11.61 -0.63
N ASP A 102 -8.44 -10.48 -1.29
CA ASP A 102 -9.73 -10.06 -1.81
C ASP A 102 -9.53 -9.52 -3.23
N ALA A 103 -9.56 -10.42 -4.20
CA ALA A 103 -9.32 -10.10 -5.61
C ALA A 103 -10.40 -9.14 -6.16
N LYS A 104 -11.62 -9.15 -5.60
CA LYS A 104 -12.69 -8.24 -6.02
C LYS A 104 -12.35 -6.78 -5.74
N TYR A 105 -11.65 -6.51 -4.64
CA TYR A 105 -11.30 -5.17 -4.20
C TYR A 105 -9.80 -4.89 -4.31
N ASP A 106 -9.05 -5.80 -4.94
CA ASP A 106 -7.62 -5.65 -5.18
C ASP A 106 -6.81 -5.39 -3.90
N VAL A 107 -7.03 -6.16 -2.86
CA VAL A 107 -6.29 -6.06 -1.60
C VAL A 107 -5.82 -7.42 -1.10
N ALA A 108 -4.58 -7.49 -0.62
CA ALA A 108 -3.99 -8.68 -0.02
C ALA A 108 -3.31 -8.37 1.31
N LEU A 109 -3.33 -9.35 2.21
CA LEU A 109 -2.62 -9.35 3.49
C LEU A 109 -1.50 -10.40 3.43
N LEU A 110 -0.29 -9.96 3.71
CA LEU A 110 0.91 -10.80 3.78
C LEU A 110 1.44 -10.86 5.21
N HIS A 111 2.16 -11.92 5.51
CA HIS A 111 3.02 -12.01 6.68
C HIS A 111 4.43 -12.43 6.25
N ALA A 112 5.44 -11.71 6.72
CA ALA A 112 6.85 -12.08 6.63
C ALA A 112 7.43 -12.09 8.06
N PRO A 113 8.36 -13.00 8.40
CA PRO A 113 8.95 -13.10 9.74
C PRO A 113 9.98 -11.99 9.97
N ILE A 114 9.55 -10.74 9.80
CA ILE A 114 10.36 -9.52 9.95
C ILE A 114 9.79 -8.69 11.10
N ALA A 115 10.65 -8.24 12.02
CA ALA A 115 10.25 -7.21 12.96
C ALA A 115 10.08 -5.87 12.23
N THR A 116 8.90 -5.30 12.31
CA THR A 116 8.52 -4.02 11.69
C THR A 116 8.21 -2.96 12.75
N PRO A 117 9.22 -2.47 13.50
CA PRO A 117 8.99 -1.53 14.59
C PRO A 117 8.38 -0.21 14.12
N THR A 118 8.54 0.11 12.83
CA THR A 118 7.89 1.24 12.19
C THR A 118 6.81 0.73 11.22
N PHE A 119 5.54 0.91 11.58
CA PHE A 119 4.39 0.51 10.78
C PHE A 119 3.34 1.62 10.72
N TYR A 120 2.43 1.55 9.76
CA TYR A 120 1.35 2.51 9.60
C TYR A 120 0.19 2.22 10.55
N ARG A 121 -0.39 3.28 11.11
CA ARG A 121 -1.64 3.21 11.84
C ARG A 121 -2.79 3.63 10.93
N PHE A 122 -3.89 2.92 10.97
CA PHE A 122 -5.07 3.27 10.19
C PHE A 122 -5.75 4.54 10.73
N THR A 123 -6.37 5.29 9.83
CA THR A 123 -7.40 6.27 10.20
C THR A 123 -8.55 5.54 10.89
N SER A 124 -9.28 6.25 11.77
CA SER A 124 -10.43 5.66 12.47
C SER A 124 -11.44 5.03 11.48
N PRO A 125 -11.79 3.74 11.61
CA PRO A 125 -12.79 3.14 10.75
C PRO A 125 -14.21 3.68 11.01
N MET A 126 -14.45 4.28 12.16
CA MET A 126 -15.77 4.79 12.58
C MET A 126 -16.08 6.19 12.07
N THR A 127 -15.11 6.85 11.48
CA THR A 127 -15.26 8.23 11.00
C THR A 127 -15.21 8.25 9.48
N PRO A 128 -16.21 8.81 8.79
CA PRO A 128 -16.13 9.00 7.35
C PRO A 128 -15.01 10.01 7.02
N ILE A 129 -14.42 9.86 5.85
CA ILE A 129 -13.38 10.76 5.34
C ILE A 129 -14.00 11.51 4.15
N PRO A 130 -14.21 12.83 4.26
CA PRO A 130 -14.89 13.59 3.21
C PRO A 130 -14.05 13.71 1.95
N GLU A 131 -14.73 13.82 0.81
CA GLU A 131 -14.17 14.32 -0.43
C GLU A 131 -13.46 15.67 -0.23
N GLY A 132 -12.38 15.92 -0.96
CA GLY A 132 -11.54 17.09 -0.82
C GLY A 132 -10.56 17.04 0.36
N THR A 133 -10.54 15.94 1.15
CA THR A 133 -9.53 15.74 2.19
C THR A 133 -8.16 15.57 1.55
N SER A 134 -7.17 16.35 2.01
CA SER A 134 -5.79 16.24 1.55
C SER A 134 -5.22 14.86 1.86
N VAL A 135 -4.58 14.28 0.87
CA VAL A 135 -3.90 12.99 0.96
C VAL A 135 -2.51 13.09 0.35
N PHE A 136 -1.64 12.19 0.74
CA PHE A 136 -0.36 12.03 0.08
C PHE A 136 0.00 10.55 -0.06
N HIS A 137 0.84 10.28 -1.04
CA HIS A 137 1.36 8.96 -1.35
C HIS A 137 2.87 9.00 -1.45
N GLY A 138 3.52 7.92 -1.11
CA GLY A 138 4.92 7.69 -1.36
C GLY A 138 5.13 6.20 -1.64
N GLY A 139 5.40 5.86 -2.89
CA GLY A 139 5.70 4.49 -3.32
C GLY A 139 7.17 4.32 -3.67
N LEU A 140 7.53 3.12 -4.06
CA LEU A 140 8.90 2.78 -4.44
C LEU A 140 9.32 3.48 -5.72
N THR A 141 8.44 3.52 -6.71
CA THR A 141 8.75 4.06 -8.05
C THR A 141 8.90 5.56 -8.02
N THR A 142 8.14 6.26 -7.19
CA THR A 142 8.29 7.69 -6.99
C THR A 142 9.56 8.07 -6.23
N GLY A 143 10.44 7.09 -5.94
CA GLY A 143 11.70 7.31 -5.23
C GLY A 143 11.48 7.81 -3.81
N LEU A 144 10.32 7.46 -3.22
CA LEU A 144 9.89 7.91 -1.90
C LEU A 144 9.69 9.43 -1.80
N LYS A 145 9.61 10.12 -2.93
CA LYS A 145 9.18 11.52 -2.96
C LYS A 145 7.67 11.54 -2.79
N PRO A 146 7.15 12.17 -1.75
CA PRO A 146 5.71 12.23 -1.53
C PRO A 146 5.04 12.99 -2.66
N GLN A 147 3.96 12.43 -3.17
CA GLN A 147 3.04 13.10 -4.08
C GLN A 147 1.78 13.48 -3.31
N PHE A 148 1.25 14.65 -3.61
CA PHE A 148 0.14 15.26 -2.87
C PHE A 148 -1.08 15.39 -3.76
N GLY A 149 -2.24 15.26 -3.15
CA GLY A 149 -3.51 15.43 -3.81
C GLY A 149 -4.66 15.43 -2.81
N ALA A 150 -5.86 15.14 -3.30
CA ALA A 150 -7.07 15.08 -2.52
C ALA A 150 -7.89 13.84 -2.84
N LEU A 151 -8.80 13.49 -1.94
CA LEU A 151 -9.84 12.50 -2.21
C LEU A 151 -10.87 13.09 -3.18
N ASN A 152 -11.18 12.37 -4.25
CA ASN A 152 -12.24 12.70 -5.21
C ASN A 152 -13.59 12.06 -4.84
N THR A 153 -13.63 11.31 -3.75
CA THR A 153 -14.84 10.65 -3.24
C THR A 153 -14.84 10.64 -1.72
N THR A 154 -16.03 10.75 -1.13
CA THR A 154 -16.18 10.52 0.31
C THR A 154 -16.06 9.03 0.63
N ILE A 155 -15.23 8.68 1.61
CA ILE A 155 -15.11 7.31 2.12
C ILE A 155 -16.02 7.18 3.35
N PRO A 156 -17.08 6.35 3.31
CA PRO A 156 -17.99 6.19 4.44
C PRO A 156 -17.33 5.53 5.65
N ALA A 157 -17.91 5.73 6.84
CA ALA A 157 -17.54 4.97 8.02
C ALA A 157 -17.77 3.48 7.80
N GLN A 158 -16.91 2.64 8.41
CA GLN A 158 -17.00 1.20 8.29
C GLN A 158 -17.86 0.58 9.40
N SER A 159 -18.70 -0.36 9.04
CA SER A 159 -19.35 -1.31 9.96
C SER A 159 -18.66 -2.67 9.91
N ILE A 160 -19.07 -3.60 10.75
CA ILE A 160 -18.55 -4.97 10.70
C ILE A 160 -18.94 -5.70 9.41
N LEU A 161 -20.03 -5.28 8.77
CA LEU A 161 -20.55 -5.85 7.52
C LEU A 161 -20.01 -5.17 6.27
N THR A 162 -19.31 -4.04 6.42
CA THR A 162 -18.75 -3.29 5.29
C THR A 162 -17.64 -4.12 4.63
N GLY A 163 -17.68 -4.23 3.29
CA GLY A 163 -16.57 -4.75 2.50
C GLY A 163 -15.37 -3.80 2.50
N ALA A 164 -14.37 -4.08 1.67
CA ALA A 164 -13.40 -3.06 1.32
C ALA A 164 -14.07 -1.93 0.53
N GLN A 165 -13.56 -0.71 0.66
CA GLN A 165 -14.15 0.49 0.11
C GLN A 165 -13.21 1.09 -0.95
N PRO A 166 -13.51 0.98 -2.24
CA PRO A 166 -12.79 1.71 -3.26
C PRO A 166 -13.03 3.22 -3.10
N PHE A 167 -12.02 4.00 -3.43
CA PHE A 167 -12.08 5.46 -3.44
C PHE A 167 -11.15 6.01 -4.52
N ARG A 168 -11.29 7.30 -4.86
CA ARG A 168 -10.54 7.96 -5.92
C ARG A 168 -9.73 9.13 -5.39
N ILE A 169 -8.56 9.35 -6.00
CA ILE A 169 -7.62 10.42 -5.65
C ILE A 169 -7.08 11.06 -6.93
N ASP A 170 -6.69 12.31 -6.85
CA ASP A 170 -6.09 13.08 -7.94
C ASP A 170 -4.55 13.01 -7.98
N ILE A 171 -3.95 11.97 -7.40
CA ILE A 171 -2.51 11.75 -7.42
C ILE A 171 -2.15 10.81 -8.59
N PRO A 172 -1.27 11.21 -9.52
CA PRO A 172 -0.78 10.32 -10.56
C PRO A 172 0.13 9.25 -9.96
N LEU A 173 -0.28 7.99 -10.08
CA LEU A 173 0.50 6.83 -9.65
C LEU A 173 1.33 6.28 -10.82
N GLN A 174 2.38 5.56 -10.51
CA GLN A 174 3.26 4.93 -11.49
C GLN A 174 3.32 3.41 -11.27
N PRO A 175 3.70 2.63 -12.30
CA PRO A 175 3.96 1.21 -12.15
C PRO A 175 4.96 0.96 -11.00
N GLY A 176 4.60 0.05 -10.07
CA GLY A 176 5.36 -0.21 -8.84
C GLY A 176 4.83 0.52 -7.60
N ASP A 177 3.96 1.53 -7.74
CA ASP A 177 3.27 2.16 -6.61
C ASP A 177 2.06 1.36 -6.12
N SER A 178 1.62 0.34 -6.87
CA SER A 178 0.55 -0.58 -6.49
C SER A 178 0.79 -1.20 -5.11
N GLY A 179 -0.21 -1.14 -4.24
CA GLY A 179 -0.11 -1.58 -2.84
C GLY A 179 0.52 -0.57 -1.89
N GLY A 180 1.03 0.57 -2.40
CA GLY A 180 1.62 1.64 -1.59
C GLY A 180 0.58 2.41 -0.77
N PRO A 181 1.03 3.13 0.27
CA PRO A 181 0.15 3.80 1.21
C PRO A 181 -0.48 5.07 0.63
N ILE A 182 -1.77 5.25 0.88
CA ILE A 182 -2.46 6.54 0.76
C ILE A 182 -2.72 7.02 2.19
N LEU A 183 -2.18 8.18 2.52
CA LEU A 183 -2.08 8.70 3.87
C LEU A 183 -2.80 10.05 4.01
N ASP A 184 -3.38 10.30 5.17
CA ASP A 184 -3.86 11.62 5.54
C ASP A 184 -2.71 12.56 5.97
N ALA A 185 -3.01 13.82 6.25
CA ALA A 185 -2.01 14.83 6.66
C ALA A 185 -1.23 14.46 7.94
N ARG A 186 -1.72 13.50 8.73
CA ARG A 186 -1.07 12.97 9.95
C ARG A 186 -0.29 11.70 9.69
N ALA A 187 -0.13 11.30 8.43
CA ALA A 187 0.46 10.04 8.00
C ALA A 187 -0.28 8.78 8.52
N GLN A 188 -1.58 8.88 8.78
CA GLN A 188 -2.42 7.73 9.07
C GLN A 188 -2.88 7.08 7.77
N LEU A 189 -2.88 5.76 7.73
CA LEU A 189 -3.23 4.98 6.55
C LEU A 189 -4.74 5.05 6.29
N ILE A 190 -5.12 5.65 5.17
CA ILE A 190 -6.49 5.64 4.66
C ILE A 190 -6.74 4.33 3.93
N GLY A 191 -5.83 3.95 3.03
CA GLY A 191 -5.90 2.76 2.20
C GLY A 191 -4.61 2.58 1.40
N ILE A 192 -4.68 1.72 0.41
CA ILE A 192 -3.56 1.40 -0.49
C ILE A 192 -3.91 1.75 -1.93
N ASN A 193 -2.89 2.01 -2.73
CA ASN A 193 -3.03 2.21 -4.17
C ASN A 193 -3.42 0.91 -4.87
N SER A 194 -4.31 0.99 -5.84
CA SER A 194 -4.74 -0.12 -6.68
C SER A 194 -4.42 0.13 -8.15
N SER A 195 -5.03 1.12 -8.78
CA SER A 195 -4.89 1.35 -10.22
C SER A 195 -4.87 2.83 -10.58
N VAL A 196 -4.49 3.09 -11.83
CA VAL A 196 -4.47 4.43 -12.44
C VAL A 196 -5.41 4.42 -13.64
N GLU A 197 -6.20 5.46 -13.81
CA GLU A 197 -7.05 5.65 -14.97
C GLU A 197 -6.48 6.75 -15.86
N PHE A 198 -6.41 6.48 -17.15
CA PHE A 198 -6.00 7.42 -18.19
C PHE A 198 -7.08 7.54 -19.25
N LEU A 199 -7.35 8.76 -19.68
CA LEU A 199 -8.03 9.02 -20.93
C LEU A 199 -6.98 9.12 -22.03
N ILE A 200 -7.18 8.40 -23.15
CA ILE A 200 -6.23 8.39 -24.28
C ILE A 200 -6.91 9.01 -25.52
N PRO A 201 -7.05 10.34 -25.58
CA PRO A 201 -7.47 11.00 -26.81
C PRO A 201 -6.30 11.13 -27.77
N LEU A 202 -6.48 10.76 -29.03
CA LEU A 202 -5.50 10.97 -30.10
C LEU A 202 -4.08 10.45 -29.74
N GLU A 203 -4.01 9.25 -29.16
CA GLU A 203 -2.77 8.54 -28.78
C GLU A 203 -1.94 9.20 -27.65
N THR A 204 -2.42 10.28 -27.05
CA THR A 204 -1.76 10.91 -25.91
C THR A 204 -2.49 10.57 -24.61
N PRO A 205 -1.87 9.83 -23.67
CA PRO A 205 -2.48 9.53 -22.39
C PRO A 205 -2.60 10.78 -21.51
N ILE A 206 -3.81 11.07 -21.06
CA ILE A 206 -4.08 12.13 -20.09
C ILE A 206 -4.49 11.45 -18.78
N PHE A 207 -3.74 11.71 -17.71
CA PHE A 207 -4.12 11.26 -16.38
C PHE A 207 -5.48 11.85 -15.99
N THR A 208 -6.37 11.02 -15.49
CA THR A 208 -7.67 11.44 -14.97
C THR A 208 -7.71 11.32 -13.46
N GLU A 209 -7.49 10.13 -12.93
CA GLU A 209 -7.50 9.86 -11.49
C GLU A 209 -6.85 8.52 -11.18
N SER A 210 -6.56 8.28 -9.90
CA SER A 210 -6.09 7.00 -9.41
C SER A 210 -7.09 6.40 -8.43
N SER A 211 -7.14 5.08 -8.40
CA SER A 211 -7.99 4.33 -7.49
C SER A 211 -7.19 3.81 -6.30
N GLY A 212 -7.75 4.03 -5.12
CA GLY A 212 -7.28 3.42 -3.88
C GLY A 212 -8.35 2.51 -3.28
N VAL A 213 -7.93 1.63 -2.38
CA VAL A 213 -8.81 0.74 -1.63
C VAL A 213 -8.55 0.84 -0.14
N ARG A 214 -9.61 1.11 0.62
CA ARG A 214 -9.59 1.03 2.08
C ARG A 214 -10.11 -0.35 2.50
N PRO A 215 -9.25 -1.24 3.03
CA PRO A 215 -9.71 -2.52 3.54
C PRO A 215 -10.64 -2.32 4.74
N ASN A 216 -11.51 -3.28 5.03
CA ASN A 216 -12.20 -3.27 6.32
C ASN A 216 -11.19 -3.53 7.43
N VAL A 217 -10.82 -2.48 8.15
CA VAL A 217 -9.76 -2.51 9.18
C VAL A 217 -10.05 -3.55 10.26
N ARG A 218 -11.30 -3.65 10.72
CA ARG A 218 -11.70 -4.63 11.74
C ARG A 218 -11.56 -6.07 11.24
N LYS A 219 -11.93 -6.32 9.97
CA LYS A 219 -11.79 -7.65 9.35
C LYS A 219 -10.32 -8.03 9.23
N VAL A 220 -9.47 -7.11 8.75
CA VAL A 220 -8.02 -7.34 8.65
C VAL A 220 -7.42 -7.68 10.01
N MET A 221 -7.71 -6.89 11.05
CA MET A 221 -7.18 -7.16 12.40
C MET A 221 -7.65 -8.50 12.96
N LYS A 222 -8.91 -8.91 12.74
CA LYS A 222 -9.40 -10.24 13.13
C LYS A 222 -8.70 -11.38 12.37
N ILE A 223 -8.38 -11.18 11.09
CA ILE A 223 -7.61 -12.17 10.31
C ILE A 223 -6.22 -12.33 10.91
N ILE A 224 -5.53 -11.23 11.22
CA ILE A 224 -4.22 -11.22 11.87
C ILE A 224 -4.26 -11.96 13.22
N GLU A 225 -5.24 -11.65 14.06
CA GLU A 225 -5.41 -12.32 15.37
C GLU A 225 -5.60 -13.84 15.22
N ARG A 226 -6.36 -14.29 14.23
CA ARG A 226 -6.53 -15.72 13.94
C ARG A 226 -5.27 -16.37 13.41
N ASP A 227 -4.53 -15.67 12.57
CA ASP A 227 -3.31 -16.18 11.96
C ASP A 227 -2.18 -16.34 13.00
N ARG A 228 -2.07 -15.42 13.96
CA ARG A 228 -1.11 -15.50 15.08
C ARG A 228 -1.32 -16.70 16.03
N ARG A 229 -2.51 -17.30 16.00
CA ARG A 229 -2.86 -18.45 16.86
C ARG A 229 -2.57 -19.81 16.18
N ARG A 230 -2.13 -19.78 14.92
CA ARG A 230 -1.75 -20.98 14.15
C ARG A 230 -0.28 -21.30 14.29
#